data_87349336dc1751d0f5cd4788867c4b85
#
_entry.id   87349336dc1751d0f5cd4788867c4b85
#
_cell.length_a   1.000
_cell.length_b   1.000
_cell.length_c   1.000
_cell.angle_alpha   90.00
_cell.angle_beta   90.00
_cell.angle_gamma   90.00
#
_symmetry.space_group_name_H-M   'P 1'
#
loop_
_entity.id
_entity.type
_entity.pdbx_description
1 polymer ?
#
loop_
_entity_poly.entity_id
_entity_poly.type
_entity_poly.pdbx_seq_one_letter_code
_entity_poly.pdbx_strand_id
1 'polypeptide(L)'
;AGLQKDSNPKRLKMIEREARKVMPTLGKVKSTWLGFRPTLPDSLPVIGQSTKDKNVFYAFGHQHIGWTLGAVTGKVMTELVNYKKPNLDLSPFDPNRFN
;
A
#
# COMPACT_ATOMS: atom_id res chain seq x y z
N ALA A 1 -4.32 0.77 15.90
CA ALA A 1 -4.02 2.18 15.66
C ALA A 1 -5.31 2.90 15.30
N GLY A 2 -5.74 3.85 16.14
CA GLY A 2 -6.97 4.61 15.91
C GLY A 2 -6.81 5.70 14.84
N LEU A 3 -7.92 6.37 14.53
CA LEU A 3 -7.98 7.51 13.60
C LEU A 3 -7.45 8.82 14.22
N GLN A 4 -6.48 8.75 15.13
CA GLN A 4 -5.86 9.93 15.73
C GLN A 4 -5.00 10.65 14.69
N LYS A 5 -5.30 11.93 14.47
CA LYS A 5 -4.57 12.81 13.52
C LYS A 5 -3.33 13.46 14.12
N ASP A 6 -3.10 13.31 15.42
CA ASP A 6 -1.97 13.97 16.08
C ASP A 6 -0.66 13.22 15.83
N SER A 7 0.31 13.94 15.31
CA SER A 7 1.65 13.40 15.10
C SER A 7 2.34 13.16 16.45
N ASN A 8 2.95 11.99 16.62
CA ASN A 8 3.74 11.69 17.83
C ASN A 8 5.15 12.30 17.69
N PRO A 9 5.51 13.31 18.54
CA PRO A 9 6.81 13.98 18.45
C PRO A 9 8.00 13.03 18.60
N LYS A 10 7.86 11.95 19.40
CA LYS A 10 8.92 10.95 19.58
C LYS A 10 9.20 10.19 18.29
N ARG A 11 8.15 9.86 17.53
CA ARG A 11 8.28 9.20 16.22
C ARG A 11 8.91 10.11 15.18
N LEU A 12 8.55 11.38 15.16
CA LEU A 12 9.15 12.36 14.25
C LEU A 12 10.65 12.52 14.51
N LYS A 13 11.06 12.67 15.78
CA LYS A 13 12.47 12.71 16.16
C LYS A 13 13.23 11.43 15.80
N MET A 14 12.59 10.28 15.95
CA MET A 14 13.19 9.00 15.54
C MET A 14 13.42 8.96 14.03
N ILE A 15 12.43 9.34 13.22
CA ILE A 15 12.55 9.37 11.76
C ILE A 15 13.68 10.32 11.33
N GLU A 16 13.74 11.52 11.91
CA GLU A 16 14.80 12.48 11.61
C GLU A 16 16.19 11.91 11.98
N ARG A 17 16.32 11.31 13.16
CA ARG A 17 17.55 10.68 13.60
C ARG A 17 18.03 9.58 12.65
N GLU A 18 17.13 8.67 12.25
CA GLU A 18 17.49 7.58 11.34
C GLU A 18 17.83 8.10 9.94
N ALA A 19 17.11 9.11 9.45
CA ALA A 19 17.40 9.73 8.17
C ALA A 19 18.80 10.39 8.17
N ARG A 20 19.20 11.04 9.27
CA ARG A 20 20.53 11.67 9.41
C ARG A 20 21.68 10.66 9.51
N LYS A 21 21.43 9.41 9.92
CA LYS A 21 22.44 8.35 9.85
C LYS A 21 22.82 8.02 8.41
N VAL A 22 21.83 8.03 7.51
CA VAL A 22 22.04 7.74 6.09
C VAL A 22 22.52 8.98 5.33
N MET A 23 22.01 10.16 5.69
CA MET A 23 22.32 11.42 5.04
C MET A 23 22.60 12.51 6.10
N PRO A 24 23.84 12.61 6.62
CA PRO A 24 24.21 13.55 7.70
C PRO A 24 23.99 15.02 7.34
N THR A 25 24.02 15.35 6.05
CA THR A 25 23.88 16.72 5.52
C THR A 25 22.44 17.21 5.36
N LEU A 26 21.45 16.43 5.82
CA LEU A 26 20.05 16.86 5.81
C LEU A 26 19.88 18.20 6.53
N GLY A 27 19.21 19.14 5.85
CA GLY A 27 18.82 20.43 6.42
C GLY A 27 17.77 20.29 7.54
N LYS A 28 17.28 21.42 8.04
CA LYS A 28 16.22 21.46 9.05
C LYS A 28 14.89 20.94 8.47
N VAL A 29 14.11 20.24 9.29
CA VAL A 29 12.74 19.86 8.95
C VAL A 29 11.91 21.11 8.69
N LYS A 30 11.33 21.25 7.50
CA LYS A 30 10.50 22.40 7.11
C LYS A 30 9.05 22.24 7.54
N SER A 31 8.51 21.03 7.40
CA SER A 31 7.13 20.72 7.73
C SER A 31 6.97 19.23 8.04
N THR A 32 5.94 18.90 8.79
CA THR A 32 5.55 17.51 9.09
C THR A 32 4.07 17.34 8.83
N TRP A 33 3.69 16.15 8.43
CA TRP A 33 2.29 15.78 8.26
C TRP A 33 2.08 14.31 8.62
N LEU A 34 0.87 13.94 8.94
CA LEU A 34 0.44 12.58 9.22
C LEU A 34 -0.66 12.17 8.24
N GLY A 35 -0.48 11.04 7.58
CA GLY A 35 -1.50 10.43 6.73
C GLY A 35 -1.86 9.04 7.21
N PHE A 36 -3.06 8.58 6.84
CA PHE A 36 -3.48 7.20 7.06
C PHE A 36 -3.06 6.33 5.89
N ARG A 37 -2.73 5.06 6.18
CA ARG A 37 -2.47 4.05 5.16
C ARG A 37 -3.71 3.19 4.95
N PRO A 38 -4.06 2.85 3.71
CA PRO A 38 -5.16 1.93 3.45
C PRO A 38 -4.77 0.52 3.92
N THR A 39 -5.34 0.11 5.05
CA THR A 39 -5.07 -1.19 5.66
C THR A 39 -6.35 -2.01 5.65
N LEU A 40 -6.25 -3.27 5.22
CA LEU A 40 -7.33 -4.25 5.25
C LEU A 40 -7.21 -5.13 6.51
N PRO A 41 -8.30 -5.78 6.96
CA PRO A 41 -8.29 -6.56 8.20
C PRO A 41 -7.23 -7.67 8.24
N ASP A 42 -6.95 -8.29 7.10
CA ASP A 42 -5.95 -9.35 6.94
C ASP A 42 -4.56 -8.84 6.53
N SER A 43 -4.40 -7.53 6.41
CA SER A 43 -3.15 -6.88 5.97
C SER A 43 -2.68 -7.24 4.55
N LEU A 44 -3.51 -7.87 3.75
CA LEU A 44 -3.23 -8.18 2.34
C LEU A 44 -3.95 -7.20 1.40
N PRO A 45 -3.37 -6.81 0.26
CA PRO A 45 -4.06 -5.99 -0.73
C PRO A 45 -5.23 -6.76 -1.38
N VAL A 46 -6.14 -6.01 -1.98
CA VAL A 46 -7.15 -6.56 -2.89
C VAL A 46 -6.65 -6.41 -4.33
N ILE A 47 -6.56 -7.51 -5.04
CA ILE A 47 -6.17 -7.55 -6.45
C ILE A 47 -7.07 -8.54 -7.17
N GLY A 48 -7.89 -8.06 -8.10
CA GLY A 48 -8.77 -8.95 -8.84
C GLY A 48 -9.86 -8.23 -9.61
N GLN A 49 -10.65 -9.01 -10.34
CA GLN A 49 -11.80 -8.55 -11.09
C GLN A 49 -13.05 -8.56 -10.20
N SER A 50 -13.92 -7.58 -10.40
CA SER A 50 -15.25 -7.55 -9.74
C SER A 50 -16.11 -8.71 -10.22
N THR A 51 -16.86 -9.33 -9.29
CA THR A 51 -17.89 -10.32 -9.63
C THR A 51 -19.20 -9.67 -10.10
N LYS A 52 -19.39 -8.38 -9.79
CA LYS A 52 -20.61 -7.64 -10.15
C LYS A 52 -20.51 -7.00 -11.54
N ASP A 53 -19.32 -6.60 -11.95
CA ASP A 53 -19.07 -5.98 -13.25
C ASP A 53 -17.72 -6.42 -13.79
N LYS A 54 -17.73 -7.12 -14.91
CA LYS A 54 -16.52 -7.66 -15.57
C LYS A 54 -15.55 -6.59 -16.07
N ASN A 55 -15.99 -5.33 -16.20
CA ASN A 55 -15.15 -4.23 -16.62
C ASN A 55 -14.46 -3.52 -15.45
N VAL A 56 -14.76 -3.91 -14.21
CA VAL A 56 -14.19 -3.31 -13.00
C VAL A 56 -13.13 -4.23 -12.41
N PHE A 57 -11.95 -3.67 -12.17
CA PHE A 57 -10.81 -4.34 -11.57
C PHE A 57 -10.34 -3.57 -10.34
N TYR A 58 -9.88 -4.28 -9.32
CA TYR A 58 -9.42 -3.73 -8.06
C TYR A 58 -7.92 -3.94 -7.88
N ALA A 59 -7.22 -2.92 -7.40
CA ALA A 59 -5.85 -2.99 -6.93
C ALA A 59 -5.64 -1.93 -5.83
N PHE A 60 -5.88 -2.30 -4.57
CA PHE A 60 -5.78 -1.37 -3.44
C PHE A 60 -5.39 -2.07 -2.14
N GLY A 61 -5.11 -1.27 -1.10
CA GLY A 61 -4.84 -1.81 0.23
C GLY A 61 -3.41 -2.26 0.46
N HIS A 62 -2.44 -1.73 -0.30
CA HIS A 62 -1.01 -2.12 -0.22
C HIS A 62 -0.28 -1.58 1.02
N GLN A 63 -0.96 -0.90 1.94
CA GLN A 63 -0.39 -0.35 3.17
C GLN A 63 0.90 0.47 2.94
N HIS A 64 1.99 0.10 3.62
CA HIS A 64 3.29 0.77 3.55
C HIS A 64 4.24 0.18 2.50
N ILE A 65 3.85 -0.90 1.81
CA ILE A 65 4.69 -1.58 0.82
C ILE A 65 4.23 -1.37 -0.63
N GLY A 66 3.32 -0.43 -0.86
CA GLY A 66 2.76 -0.16 -2.19
C GLY A 66 3.81 0.21 -3.24
N TRP A 67 4.86 0.95 -2.86
CA TRP A 67 5.97 1.26 -3.76
C TRP A 67 6.74 0.01 -4.18
N THR A 68 7.08 -0.83 -3.22
CA THR A 68 7.78 -2.10 -3.48
C THR A 68 6.97 -3.03 -4.37
N LEU A 69 5.66 -3.09 -4.15
CA LEU A 69 4.76 -3.97 -4.89
C LEU A 69 4.20 -3.35 -6.18
N GLY A 70 4.49 -2.08 -6.46
CA GLY A 70 3.91 -1.36 -7.60
C GLY A 70 4.14 -2.05 -8.94
N ALA A 71 5.37 -2.45 -9.24
CA ALA A 71 5.71 -3.08 -10.50
C ALA A 71 5.03 -4.45 -10.69
N VAL A 72 5.06 -5.32 -9.67
CA VAL A 72 4.40 -6.63 -9.75
C VAL A 72 2.88 -6.51 -9.80
N THR A 73 2.28 -5.56 -9.06
CA THR A 73 0.85 -5.27 -9.14
C THR A 73 0.47 -4.79 -10.54
N GLY A 74 1.24 -3.88 -11.13
CA GLY A 74 1.01 -3.39 -12.49
C GLY A 74 1.06 -4.51 -13.53
N LYS A 75 2.03 -5.42 -13.42
CA LYS A 75 2.13 -6.60 -14.29
C LYS A 75 0.88 -7.48 -14.16
N VAL A 76 0.49 -7.84 -12.95
CA VAL A 76 -0.69 -8.66 -12.68
C VAL A 76 -1.97 -7.99 -13.20
N MET A 77 -2.14 -6.69 -12.95
CA MET A 77 -3.29 -5.94 -13.46
C MET A 77 -3.34 -5.92 -14.98
N THR A 78 -2.21 -5.77 -15.65
CA THR A 78 -2.13 -5.84 -17.12
C THR A 78 -2.58 -7.21 -17.63
N GLU A 79 -2.16 -8.29 -16.98
CA GLU A 79 -2.60 -9.66 -17.33
C GLU A 79 -4.10 -9.83 -17.12
N LEU A 80 -4.64 -9.40 -16.00
CA LEU A 80 -6.08 -9.47 -15.69
C LEU A 80 -6.94 -8.69 -16.68
N VAL A 81 -6.58 -7.45 -16.98
CA VAL A 81 -7.33 -6.58 -17.92
C VAL A 81 -7.31 -7.15 -19.34
N ASN A 82 -6.25 -7.85 -19.72
CA ASN A 82 -6.15 -8.54 -21.00
C ASN A 82 -6.68 -9.97 -20.96
N TYR A 83 -7.41 -10.35 -19.91
CA TYR A 83 -7.99 -11.70 -19.72
C TYR A 83 -6.95 -12.82 -19.82
N LYS A 84 -5.71 -12.55 -19.43
CA LYS A 84 -4.64 -13.55 -19.29
C LYS A 84 -4.60 -14.06 -17.86
N LYS A 85 -4.31 -15.34 -17.68
CA LYS A 85 -4.09 -15.90 -16.34
C LYS A 85 -2.73 -15.47 -15.80
N PRO A 86 -2.68 -14.74 -14.66
CA PRO A 86 -1.42 -14.42 -14.00
C PRO A 86 -0.66 -15.68 -13.56
N ASN A 87 0.68 -15.61 -13.57
CA ASN A 87 1.53 -16.69 -13.05
C ASN A 87 1.51 -16.79 -11.52
N LEU A 88 1.02 -15.73 -10.84
CA LEU A 88 0.88 -15.68 -9.39
C LEU A 88 -0.49 -16.21 -8.98
N ASP A 89 -0.55 -16.97 -7.89
CA ASP A 89 -1.81 -17.30 -7.24
C ASP A 89 -2.41 -16.05 -6.58
N LEU A 90 -3.54 -15.59 -7.10
CA LEU A 90 -4.24 -14.41 -6.61
C LEU A 90 -5.33 -14.74 -5.58
N SER A 91 -5.55 -15.99 -5.23
CA SER A 91 -6.57 -16.41 -4.26
C SER A 91 -6.49 -15.67 -2.92
N PRO A 92 -5.30 -15.41 -2.35
CA PRO A 92 -5.20 -14.63 -1.11
C PRO A 92 -5.62 -13.17 -1.25
N PHE A 93 -5.67 -12.64 -2.46
CA PHE A 93 -5.96 -11.23 -2.77
C PHE A 93 -7.36 -11.03 -3.36
N ASP A 94 -8.17 -12.09 -3.43
CA ASP A 94 -9.50 -12.07 -4.01
C ASP A 94 -10.37 -10.97 -3.37
N PRO A 95 -11.05 -10.12 -4.18
CA PRO A 95 -12.00 -9.14 -3.69
C PRO A 95 -13.13 -9.73 -2.84
N ASN A 96 -13.49 -10.99 -3.05
CA ASN A 96 -14.62 -11.64 -2.38
C ASN A 96 -14.24 -12.35 -1.07
N ARG A 97 -12.97 -12.34 -0.67
CA ARG A 97 -12.52 -13.05 0.53
C ARG A 97 -13.09 -12.53 1.86
N PHE A 98 -13.72 -11.36 1.82
CA PHE A 98 -14.41 -10.77 2.99
C PHE A 98 -15.93 -10.98 2.97
N ASN A 99 -16.46 -11.67 1.99
CA ASN A 99 -17.88 -11.95 1.89
C ASN A 99 -18.27 -13.21 2.66
#